data_60465bd68592a9a44bfacd239bfc22f3
#
_entry.id   60465bd68592a9a44bfacd239bfc22f3
#
_cell.length_a   1.000
_cell.length_b   1.000
_cell.length_c   1.000
_cell.angle_alpha   90.00
_cell.angle_beta   90.00
_cell.angle_gamma   90.00
#
_symmetry.space_group_name_H-M   'P 1'
#
loop_
_entity.id
_entity.type
_entity.pdbx_description
1 polymer ?
#
loop_
_entity_poly.entity_id
_entity_poly.type
_entity_poly.pdbx_seq_one_letter_code
_entity_poly.pdbx_strand_id
1 'polypeptide(L)'
;FQLSFTRTPKNEVLQHIIDDLKFASENLPENPESVNPGKLTRWAAYHLLSEMYLLQKEYVLAEKAALEVIDCGYYSLMKTRFGAKKTEPGDVFSDLFIENNQNRKSGNTESIWVMQFEYKTIGGGTNSDDWTRRAWNPQYMSINGFTLADSLGGRGLAQISPMKWWMGVQGTNATVDASLPQGVDPARGIFTDGDIRNSNYNIKRNWYYNNEAVPSTYGKKCNITDGTWSTGL
;
A
#
# COMPACT_ATOMS: atom_id res chain seq x y z
N PHE A 1 43.19 1.43 1.90
CA PHE A 1 41.76 1.85 2.03
C PHE A 1 41.63 3.28 1.55
N GLN A 2 40.76 3.52 0.56
CA GLN A 2 40.43 4.87 0.10
C GLN A 2 39.45 5.48 1.10
N LEU A 3 39.83 6.57 1.74
CA LEU A 3 39.03 7.25 2.78
C LEU A 3 38.24 8.44 2.25
N SER A 4 38.44 8.82 0.99
CA SER A 4 37.69 9.91 0.34
C SER A 4 36.95 9.40 -0.88
N PHE A 5 35.64 9.70 -0.95
CA PHE A 5 34.81 9.34 -2.08
C PHE A 5 34.14 10.62 -2.62
N THR A 6 34.12 10.75 -3.93
CA THR A 6 33.30 11.75 -4.60
C THR A 6 31.97 11.12 -5.00
N ARG A 7 30.88 11.88 -4.91
CA ARG A 7 29.57 11.39 -5.37
C ARG A 7 29.57 11.26 -6.89
N THR A 8 29.18 10.10 -7.37
CA THR A 8 28.93 9.90 -8.79
C THR A 8 27.77 10.81 -9.25
N PRO A 9 27.91 11.47 -10.41
CA PRO A 9 26.84 12.28 -10.97
C PRO A 9 25.53 11.49 -11.13
N LYS A 10 24.39 12.14 -10.83
CA LYS A 10 23.06 11.50 -10.88
C LYS A 10 22.80 10.80 -12.23
N ASN A 11 23.12 11.46 -13.32
CA ASN A 11 22.84 10.92 -14.66
C ASN A 11 23.66 9.67 -14.99
N GLU A 12 24.89 9.59 -14.49
CA GLU A 12 25.73 8.41 -14.63
C GLU A 12 25.12 7.23 -13.84
N VAL A 13 24.70 7.45 -12.59
CA VAL A 13 24.03 6.43 -11.80
C VAL A 13 22.74 5.96 -12.47
N LEU A 14 21.90 6.89 -12.96
CA LEU A 14 20.67 6.53 -13.67
C LEU A 14 20.96 5.73 -14.94
N GLN A 15 22.02 6.06 -15.68
CA GLN A 15 22.37 5.32 -16.88
C GLN A 15 22.77 3.88 -16.53
N HIS A 16 23.58 3.67 -15.49
CA HIS A 16 23.92 2.31 -15.04
C HIS A 16 22.68 1.51 -14.65
N ILE A 17 21.74 2.11 -13.90
CA ILE A 17 20.49 1.45 -13.54
C ILE A 17 19.68 1.06 -14.78
N ILE A 18 19.60 1.93 -15.79
CA ILE A 18 18.90 1.66 -17.05
C ILE A 18 19.56 0.51 -17.81
N ASP A 19 20.89 0.49 -17.87
CA ASP A 19 21.63 -0.57 -18.58
C ASP A 19 21.44 -1.93 -17.89
N ASP A 20 21.49 -1.97 -16.55
CA ASP A 20 21.21 -3.17 -15.77
C ASP A 20 19.77 -3.66 -15.96
N LEU A 21 18.79 -2.74 -15.98
CA LEU A 21 17.37 -3.07 -16.18
C LEU A 21 17.09 -3.57 -17.61
N LYS A 22 17.74 -3.02 -18.63
CA LYS A 22 17.68 -3.55 -19.99
C LYS A 22 18.22 -4.98 -20.05
N PHE A 23 19.38 -5.20 -19.47
CA PHE A 23 19.93 -6.56 -19.38
C PHE A 23 18.98 -7.50 -18.65
N ALA A 24 18.40 -7.08 -17.53
CA ALA A 24 17.44 -7.86 -16.77
C ALA A 24 16.17 -8.17 -17.60
N SER A 25 15.62 -7.19 -18.33
CA SER A 25 14.44 -7.39 -19.16
C SER A 25 14.64 -8.39 -20.32
N GLU A 26 15.87 -8.54 -20.79
CA GLU A 26 16.23 -9.49 -21.84
C GLU A 26 16.50 -10.91 -21.30
N ASN A 27 17.00 -11.03 -20.06
CA ASN A 27 17.54 -12.28 -19.53
C ASN A 27 16.68 -12.93 -18.43
N LEU A 28 15.78 -12.19 -17.77
CA LEU A 28 14.88 -12.77 -16.78
C LEU A 28 13.76 -13.60 -17.42
N PRO A 29 13.20 -14.58 -16.69
CA PRO A 29 12.08 -15.39 -17.17
C PRO A 29 10.88 -14.53 -17.59
N GLU A 30 10.23 -14.95 -18.66
CA GLU A 30 9.03 -14.29 -19.19
C GLU A 30 7.77 -14.74 -18.47
N ASN A 31 7.57 -16.06 -18.33
CA ASN A 31 6.36 -16.61 -17.74
C ASN A 31 6.39 -16.53 -16.21
N PRO A 32 5.54 -15.70 -15.58
CA PRO A 32 5.49 -15.58 -14.12
C PRO A 32 4.99 -16.84 -13.41
N GLU A 33 4.31 -17.74 -14.11
CA GLU A 33 3.89 -19.03 -13.53
C GLU A 33 5.05 -20.03 -13.43
N SER A 34 6.14 -19.82 -14.17
CA SER A 34 7.31 -20.70 -14.16
C SER A 34 8.27 -20.43 -13.00
N VAL A 35 8.06 -19.35 -12.25
CA VAL A 35 8.94 -18.94 -11.17
C VAL A 35 8.28 -19.06 -9.81
N ASN A 36 9.06 -19.30 -8.77
CA ASN A 36 8.55 -19.29 -7.40
C ASN A 36 8.16 -17.88 -6.96
N PRO A 37 7.16 -17.74 -6.06
CA PRO A 37 6.80 -16.46 -5.48
C PRO A 37 8.02 -15.70 -4.94
N GLY A 38 8.08 -14.40 -5.19
CA GLY A 38 9.20 -13.53 -4.79
C GLY A 38 10.36 -13.48 -5.78
N LYS A 39 10.41 -14.36 -6.76
CA LYS A 39 11.39 -14.27 -7.86
C LYS A 39 10.97 -13.22 -8.89
N LEU A 40 11.95 -12.57 -9.47
CA LEU A 40 11.74 -11.55 -10.50
C LEU A 40 11.50 -12.18 -11.87
N THR A 41 10.63 -11.53 -12.63
CA THR A 41 10.43 -11.76 -14.05
C THR A 41 10.87 -10.54 -14.84
N ARG A 42 11.00 -10.66 -16.18
CA ARG A 42 11.35 -9.53 -17.05
C ARG A 42 10.36 -8.36 -16.92
N TRP A 43 9.12 -8.64 -16.56
CA TRP A 43 8.09 -7.62 -16.44
C TRP A 43 8.32 -6.67 -15.24
N ALA A 44 8.90 -7.18 -14.16
CA ALA A 44 9.34 -6.33 -13.05
C ALA A 44 10.49 -5.40 -13.48
N ALA A 45 11.39 -5.89 -14.34
CA ALA A 45 12.45 -5.06 -14.90
C ALA A 45 11.89 -3.99 -15.85
N TYR A 46 10.95 -4.32 -16.74
CA TYR A 46 10.30 -3.35 -17.61
C TYR A 46 9.52 -2.30 -16.84
N HIS A 47 8.80 -2.70 -15.79
CA HIS A 47 8.08 -1.75 -14.93
C HIS A 47 9.05 -0.73 -14.30
N LEU A 48 10.13 -1.19 -13.68
CA LEU A 48 11.11 -0.29 -13.08
C LEU A 48 11.86 0.53 -14.14
N LEU A 49 12.11 -0.03 -15.32
CA LEU A 49 12.72 0.68 -16.46
C LEU A 49 11.85 1.85 -16.91
N SER A 50 10.52 1.67 -16.93
CA SER A 50 9.59 2.77 -17.24
C SER A 50 9.70 3.93 -16.25
N GLU A 51 9.84 3.64 -14.95
CA GLU A 51 10.06 4.65 -13.91
C GLU A 51 11.39 5.38 -14.08
N MET A 52 12.47 4.66 -14.41
CA MET A 52 13.77 5.27 -14.64
C MET A 52 13.76 6.21 -15.84
N TYR A 53 13.07 5.85 -16.92
CA TYR A 53 12.88 6.73 -18.07
C TYR A 53 12.04 7.97 -17.73
N LEU A 54 11.01 7.85 -16.87
CA LEU A 54 10.26 9.00 -16.35
C LEU A 54 11.17 9.96 -15.57
N LEU A 55 12.08 9.44 -14.74
CA LEU A 55 13.06 10.24 -14.00
C LEU A 55 14.04 10.99 -14.92
N GLN A 56 14.34 10.42 -16.09
CA GLN A 56 15.15 11.05 -17.13
C GLN A 56 14.33 11.98 -18.06
N LYS A 57 12.99 12.01 -17.92
CA LYS A 57 12.05 12.73 -18.80
C LYS A 57 12.00 12.15 -20.23
N GLU A 58 12.40 10.92 -20.40
CA GLU A 58 12.33 10.16 -21.65
C GLU A 58 10.96 9.49 -21.80
N TYR A 59 9.91 10.30 -21.97
CA TYR A 59 8.51 9.87 -21.87
C TYR A 59 8.12 8.80 -22.89
N VAL A 60 8.66 8.87 -24.12
CA VAL A 60 8.37 7.88 -25.17
C VAL A 60 8.95 6.51 -24.80
N LEU A 61 10.16 6.50 -24.22
CA LEU A 61 10.77 5.24 -23.75
C LEU A 61 10.07 4.70 -22.51
N ALA A 62 9.61 5.59 -21.63
CA ALA A 62 8.82 5.21 -20.44
C ALA A 62 7.51 4.55 -20.85
N GLU A 63 6.77 5.15 -21.79
CA GLU A 63 5.53 4.59 -22.34
C GLU A 63 5.78 3.22 -22.96
N LYS A 64 6.78 3.10 -23.83
CA LYS A 64 7.13 1.83 -24.46
C LYS A 64 7.42 0.73 -23.45
N ALA A 65 8.23 1.02 -22.41
CA ALA A 65 8.55 0.05 -21.37
C ALA A 65 7.31 -0.35 -20.53
N ALA A 66 6.40 0.59 -20.26
CA ALA A 66 5.14 0.29 -19.58
C ALA A 66 4.21 -0.58 -20.44
N LEU A 67 4.12 -0.32 -21.75
CA LEU A 67 3.31 -1.11 -22.68
C LEU A 67 3.79 -2.56 -22.79
N GLU A 68 5.09 -2.83 -22.68
CA GLU A 68 5.60 -4.20 -22.63
C GLU A 68 4.94 -5.01 -21.48
N VAL A 69 4.69 -4.38 -20.33
CA VAL A 69 4.02 -5.02 -19.19
C VAL A 69 2.51 -5.12 -19.41
N ILE A 70 1.88 -4.07 -19.94
CA ILE A 70 0.42 -3.99 -20.14
C ILE A 70 -0.03 -5.02 -21.19
N ASP A 71 0.72 -5.15 -22.27
CA ASP A 71 0.35 -5.95 -23.44
C ASP A 71 0.91 -7.38 -23.40
N CYS A 72 1.68 -7.74 -22.36
CA CYS A 72 2.31 -9.07 -22.26
C CYS A 72 1.32 -10.24 -22.12
N GLY A 73 0.07 -9.97 -21.75
CA GLY A 73 -0.96 -11.00 -21.56
C GLY A 73 -0.88 -11.76 -20.23
N TYR A 74 0.14 -11.51 -19.42
CA TYR A 74 0.29 -12.15 -18.10
C TYR A 74 -0.36 -11.39 -16.96
N TYR A 75 -0.50 -10.07 -17.07
CA TYR A 75 -1.03 -9.20 -16.03
C TYR A 75 -2.31 -8.50 -16.47
N SER A 76 -3.21 -8.33 -15.52
CA SER A 76 -4.44 -7.57 -15.73
C SER A 76 -4.96 -7.06 -14.38
N LEU A 77 -5.61 -5.90 -14.41
CA LEU A 77 -6.27 -5.38 -13.21
C LEU A 77 -7.36 -6.34 -12.75
N MET A 78 -7.43 -6.58 -11.44
CA MET A 78 -8.47 -7.42 -10.84
C MET A 78 -9.83 -6.73 -10.94
N LYS A 79 -10.81 -7.41 -11.53
CA LYS A 79 -12.18 -6.89 -11.74
C LYS A 79 -13.24 -7.66 -10.96
N THR A 80 -12.90 -8.83 -10.46
CA THR A 80 -13.79 -9.72 -9.72
C THR A 80 -13.13 -10.17 -8.43
N ARG A 81 -13.95 -10.46 -7.41
CA ARG A 81 -13.49 -10.99 -6.12
C ARG A 81 -12.68 -12.27 -6.31
N PHE A 82 -11.60 -12.42 -5.58
CA PHE A 82 -10.69 -13.56 -5.68
C PHE A 82 -10.06 -13.94 -4.32
N GLY A 83 -9.38 -15.09 -4.31
CA GLY A 83 -8.56 -15.55 -3.20
C GLY A 83 -9.36 -16.04 -1.99
N ALA A 84 -8.72 -15.97 -0.82
CA ALA A 84 -9.16 -16.66 0.40
C ALA A 84 -10.51 -16.18 0.93
N LYS A 85 -10.83 -14.89 0.76
CA LYS A 85 -12.04 -14.27 1.33
C LYS A 85 -13.04 -13.77 0.29
N LYS A 86 -13.00 -14.32 -0.91
CA LYS A 86 -13.87 -13.87 -2.03
C LYS A 86 -15.37 -13.96 -1.76
N THR A 87 -15.80 -14.79 -0.82
CA THR A 87 -17.21 -14.98 -0.41
C THR A 87 -17.60 -14.21 0.84
N GLU A 88 -16.62 -13.58 1.52
CA GLU A 88 -16.87 -12.73 2.68
C GLU A 88 -17.17 -11.29 2.25
N PRO A 89 -17.74 -10.44 3.13
CA PRO A 89 -17.88 -9.02 2.85
C PRO A 89 -16.54 -8.36 2.49
N GLY A 90 -16.52 -7.62 1.38
CA GLY A 90 -15.29 -7.00 0.84
C GLY A 90 -15.51 -6.53 -0.58
N ASP A 91 -14.47 -6.00 -1.18
CA ASP A 91 -14.42 -5.64 -2.60
C ASP A 91 -13.13 -6.17 -3.27
N VAL A 92 -13.06 -6.04 -4.59
CA VAL A 92 -11.92 -6.58 -5.34
C VAL A 92 -10.61 -5.90 -4.98
N PHE A 93 -10.62 -4.61 -4.61
CA PHE A 93 -9.42 -3.90 -4.20
C PHE A 93 -8.95 -4.36 -2.82
N SER A 94 -9.87 -4.56 -1.86
CA SER A 94 -9.54 -5.11 -0.54
C SER A 94 -8.96 -6.54 -0.63
N ASP A 95 -9.39 -7.35 -1.61
CA ASP A 95 -8.86 -8.69 -1.80
C ASP A 95 -7.35 -8.71 -2.13
N LEU A 96 -6.81 -7.66 -2.75
CA LEU A 96 -5.37 -7.54 -3.03
C LEU A 96 -4.50 -7.56 -1.77
N PHE A 97 -5.05 -7.11 -0.64
CA PHE A 97 -4.35 -6.95 0.64
C PHE A 97 -4.70 -8.03 1.68
N ILE A 98 -5.54 -8.99 1.32
CA ILE A 98 -5.82 -10.14 2.18
C ILE A 98 -4.62 -11.09 2.20
N GLU A 99 -4.27 -11.56 3.39
CA GLU A 99 -3.23 -12.56 3.59
C GLU A 99 -3.44 -13.77 2.67
N ASN A 100 -2.39 -14.25 2.03
CA ASN A 100 -2.36 -15.32 1.03
C ASN A 100 -2.95 -14.96 -0.35
N ASN A 101 -3.43 -13.73 -0.57
CA ASN A 101 -3.89 -13.29 -1.88
C ASN A 101 -2.80 -12.61 -2.74
N GLN A 102 -1.61 -12.42 -2.20
CA GLN A 102 -0.52 -11.69 -2.86
C GLN A 102 0.05 -12.39 -4.09
N ASN A 103 -0.13 -13.70 -4.21
CA ASN A 103 0.51 -14.50 -5.24
C ASN A 103 -0.48 -14.97 -6.33
N ARG A 104 0.04 -15.27 -7.50
CA ARG A 104 -0.74 -15.74 -8.66
C ARG A 104 -1.56 -17.00 -8.37
N LYS A 105 -1.06 -17.91 -7.53
CA LYS A 105 -1.79 -19.14 -7.13
C LYS A 105 -3.13 -18.87 -6.45
N SER A 106 -3.31 -17.70 -5.86
CA SER A 106 -4.59 -17.26 -5.28
C SER A 106 -5.51 -16.58 -6.28
N GLY A 107 -5.11 -16.47 -7.53
CA GLY A 107 -5.84 -15.82 -8.61
C GLY A 107 -5.48 -14.34 -8.82
N ASN A 108 -4.46 -13.82 -8.12
CA ASN A 108 -3.99 -12.45 -8.30
C ASN A 108 -3.22 -12.31 -9.61
N THR A 109 -3.81 -11.64 -10.59
CA THR A 109 -3.17 -11.31 -11.88
C THR A 109 -2.65 -9.89 -11.94
N GLU A 110 -2.89 -9.07 -10.91
CA GLU A 110 -2.51 -7.66 -10.91
C GLU A 110 -1.10 -7.42 -10.38
N SER A 111 -0.67 -8.17 -9.37
CA SER A 111 0.64 -7.97 -8.74
C SER A 111 1.78 -8.43 -9.65
N ILE A 112 2.66 -7.50 -10.05
CA ILE A 112 3.80 -7.78 -10.92
C ILE A 112 4.91 -8.52 -10.15
N TRP A 113 5.19 -8.05 -8.93
CA TRP A 113 6.16 -8.64 -8.02
C TRP A 113 5.80 -8.35 -6.58
N VAL A 114 6.02 -9.32 -5.70
CA VAL A 114 5.69 -9.23 -4.28
C VAL A 114 6.86 -9.74 -3.45
N MET A 115 7.32 -8.92 -2.51
CA MET A 115 8.24 -9.40 -1.47
C MET A 115 7.51 -10.38 -0.56
N GLN A 116 8.13 -11.53 -0.33
CA GLN A 116 7.55 -12.58 0.50
C GLN A 116 8.05 -12.45 1.94
N PHE A 117 7.12 -12.40 2.87
CA PHE A 117 7.41 -12.44 4.30
C PHE A 117 6.60 -13.55 4.95
N GLU A 118 7.20 -14.28 5.86
CA GLU A 118 6.51 -15.28 6.66
C GLU A 118 7.00 -15.21 8.10
N TYR A 119 6.06 -14.96 9.01
CA TYR A 119 6.37 -14.78 10.42
C TYR A 119 6.92 -16.07 11.06
N LYS A 120 7.98 -15.93 11.85
CA LYS A 120 8.69 -17.02 12.55
C LYS A 120 9.32 -18.10 11.65
N THR A 121 9.48 -17.85 10.37
CA THR A 121 10.22 -18.73 9.47
C THR A 121 11.66 -18.28 9.34
N ILE A 122 12.59 -19.21 9.18
CA ILE A 122 14.00 -18.89 8.95
C ILE A 122 14.12 -18.08 7.65
N GLY A 123 14.62 -16.84 7.74
CA GLY A 123 14.68 -15.92 6.61
C GLY A 123 13.35 -15.23 6.25
N GLY A 124 12.27 -15.53 6.96
CA GLY A 124 10.93 -14.98 6.70
C GLY A 124 10.64 -13.65 7.40
N GLY A 125 11.57 -13.17 8.21
CA GLY A 125 11.43 -11.94 8.96
C GLY A 125 10.81 -12.12 10.36
N THR A 126 10.84 -11.06 11.12
CA THR A 126 10.22 -10.96 12.45
C THR A 126 9.09 -9.93 12.43
N ASN A 127 8.31 -9.85 13.50
CA ASN A 127 7.27 -8.81 13.63
C ASN A 127 7.84 -7.39 13.69
N SER A 128 9.15 -7.23 13.85
CA SER A 128 9.85 -5.93 13.79
C SER A 128 10.29 -5.56 12.38
N ASP A 129 10.32 -6.49 11.44
CA ASP A 129 10.83 -6.27 10.09
C ASP A 129 9.74 -5.70 9.15
N ASP A 130 8.47 -5.85 9.50
CA ASP A 130 7.36 -5.21 8.80
C ASP A 130 7.13 -3.78 9.31
N TRP A 131 7.93 -2.87 8.81
CA TRP A 131 7.80 -1.44 9.09
C TRP A 131 6.55 -0.83 8.47
N THR A 132 6.05 -1.38 7.37
CA THR A 132 4.91 -0.83 6.63
C THR A 132 3.68 -0.77 7.52
N ARG A 133 3.29 -1.89 8.14
CA ARG A 133 2.18 -1.94 9.07
C ARG A 133 2.36 -1.00 10.26
N ARG A 134 3.53 -1.02 10.89
CA ARG A 134 3.81 -0.20 12.07
C ARG A 134 3.82 1.28 11.75
N ALA A 135 4.35 1.65 10.58
CA ALA A 135 4.41 3.04 10.15
C ALA A 135 3.03 3.62 9.84
N TRP A 136 2.18 2.88 9.12
CA TRP A 136 0.90 3.36 8.62
C TRP A 136 -0.28 3.13 9.57
N ASN A 137 -0.22 2.11 10.44
CA ASN A 137 -1.34 1.82 11.34
C ASN A 137 -1.41 2.84 12.46
N PRO A 138 -2.61 3.37 12.79
CA PRO A 138 -2.80 4.33 13.87
C PRO A 138 -2.35 3.77 15.23
N GLN A 139 -1.85 4.65 16.09
CA GLN A 139 -1.47 4.30 17.47
C GLN A 139 -2.69 4.29 18.39
N TYR A 140 -3.77 3.60 17.99
CA TYR A 140 -5.05 3.58 18.69
C TYR A 140 -4.96 3.08 20.14
N MET A 141 -3.97 2.26 20.45
CA MET A 141 -3.76 1.74 21.82
C MET A 141 -3.42 2.83 22.85
N SER A 142 -3.02 4.02 22.41
CA SER A 142 -2.80 5.16 23.30
C SER A 142 -4.08 5.81 23.79
N ILE A 143 -5.22 5.45 23.20
CA ILE A 143 -6.53 6.01 23.52
C ILE A 143 -7.19 5.10 24.55
N ASN A 144 -7.62 5.68 25.67
CA ASN A 144 -8.34 4.93 26.70
C ASN A 144 -9.62 4.29 26.13
N GLY A 145 -9.82 3.01 26.39
CA GLY A 145 -10.94 2.23 25.82
C GLY A 145 -10.56 1.36 24.64
N PHE A 146 -9.31 1.47 24.12
CA PHE A 146 -8.79 0.50 23.15
C PHE A 146 -7.77 -0.44 23.79
N THR A 147 -7.73 -1.65 23.25
CA THR A 147 -6.68 -2.63 23.51
C THR A 147 -6.19 -3.22 22.19
N LEU A 148 -4.97 -3.79 22.21
CA LEU A 148 -4.34 -4.39 21.05
C LEU A 148 -5.23 -5.49 20.45
N ALA A 149 -5.50 -5.41 19.14
CA ALA A 149 -6.28 -6.42 18.43
C ALA A 149 -5.83 -6.53 16.97
N ASP A 150 -5.77 -7.75 16.45
CA ASP A 150 -5.44 -8.01 15.05
C ASP A 150 -6.50 -7.44 14.10
N SER A 151 -7.77 -7.45 14.52
CA SER A 151 -8.89 -6.84 13.78
C SER A 151 -8.75 -5.32 13.58
N LEU A 152 -7.88 -4.68 14.36
CA LEU A 152 -7.51 -3.26 14.26
C LEU A 152 -6.14 -3.06 13.59
N GLY A 153 -5.59 -4.10 12.95
CA GLY A 153 -4.30 -4.04 12.28
C GLY A 153 -3.10 -4.24 13.21
N GLY A 154 -3.30 -4.69 14.44
CA GLY A 154 -2.23 -4.92 15.41
C GLY A 154 -1.58 -3.62 15.90
N ARG A 155 -0.32 -3.69 16.35
CA ARG A 155 0.40 -2.54 16.90
C ARG A 155 0.79 -1.53 15.83
N GLY A 156 0.22 -0.34 15.86
CA GLY A 156 0.59 0.80 15.06
C GLY A 156 1.48 1.80 15.81
N LEU A 157 2.26 2.58 15.07
CA LEU A 157 3.09 3.67 15.58
C LEU A 157 2.74 5.02 14.96
N ALA A 158 1.86 5.05 13.96
CA ALA A 158 1.40 6.27 13.28
C ALA A 158 2.55 7.19 12.82
N GLN A 159 3.65 6.61 12.35
CA GLN A 159 4.82 7.38 11.89
C GLN A 159 4.56 8.09 10.57
N ILE A 160 3.67 7.52 9.77
CA ILE A 160 3.22 8.08 8.49
C ILE A 160 1.72 8.05 8.51
N SER A 161 1.08 9.20 8.32
CA SER A 161 -0.36 9.27 8.18
C SER A 161 -0.73 10.10 6.94
N PRO A 162 -1.76 9.70 6.20
CA PRO A 162 -2.26 10.51 5.10
C PRO A 162 -2.82 11.83 5.65
N MET A 163 -2.68 12.89 4.86
CA MET A 163 -3.25 14.18 5.23
C MET A 163 -4.78 14.08 5.31
N LYS A 164 -5.39 14.83 6.22
CA LYS A 164 -6.86 14.84 6.43
C LYS A 164 -7.62 15.07 5.13
N TRP A 165 -7.17 15.99 4.30
CA TRP A 165 -7.81 16.29 3.01
C TRP A 165 -7.74 15.14 2.01
N TRP A 166 -6.75 14.26 2.12
CA TRP A 166 -6.66 13.10 1.24
C TRP A 166 -7.76 12.08 1.55
N MET A 167 -8.00 11.80 2.82
CA MET A 167 -8.94 10.75 3.27
C MET A 167 -10.38 11.24 3.41
N GLY A 168 -10.61 12.54 3.37
CA GLY A 168 -11.86 13.16 3.79
C GLY A 168 -12.03 13.21 5.30
N VAL A 169 -12.72 14.22 5.78
CA VAL A 169 -13.06 14.38 7.19
C VAL A 169 -14.49 13.87 7.38
N GLN A 170 -14.68 12.78 8.15
CA GLN A 170 -16.01 12.36 8.56
C GLN A 170 -16.37 13.01 9.89
N GLY A 171 -17.39 13.83 9.89
CA GLY A 171 -17.97 14.42 11.12
C GLY A 171 -18.93 15.56 10.78
N THR A 172 -19.91 15.77 11.63
CA THR A 172 -20.96 16.80 11.52
C THR A 172 -20.43 18.25 11.56
N ASN A 173 -19.15 18.45 11.78
CA ASN A 173 -18.48 19.75 11.82
C ASN A 173 -17.35 19.84 10.78
N ALA A 174 -17.57 19.31 9.58
CA ALA A 174 -16.74 19.66 8.44
C ALA A 174 -16.97 21.16 8.07
N THR A 175 -16.57 22.04 8.97
CA THR A 175 -16.25 23.42 8.57
C THR A 175 -15.19 23.26 7.48
N VAL A 176 -15.50 23.81 6.33
CA VAL A 176 -14.57 23.86 5.20
C VAL A 176 -13.24 24.37 5.75
N ASP A 177 -12.30 23.44 5.95
CA ASP A 177 -10.96 23.83 6.35
C ASP A 177 -10.38 24.59 5.16
N ALA A 178 -10.16 25.89 5.35
CA ALA A 178 -9.63 26.78 4.30
C ALA A 178 -8.24 26.30 3.80
N SER A 179 -7.62 25.35 4.48
CA SER A 179 -6.37 24.70 4.08
C SER A 179 -6.55 23.58 3.05
N LEU A 180 -7.80 23.17 2.74
CA LEU A 180 -8.04 22.14 1.74
C LEU A 180 -7.76 22.67 0.34
N PRO A 181 -7.12 21.90 -0.53
CA PRO A 181 -6.98 22.25 -1.94
C PRO A 181 -8.35 22.51 -2.58
N GLN A 182 -8.40 23.49 -3.47
CA GLN A 182 -9.63 23.84 -4.17
C GLN A 182 -10.20 22.62 -4.91
N GLY A 183 -11.49 22.34 -4.72
CA GLY A 183 -12.19 21.23 -5.36
C GLY A 183 -12.14 19.89 -4.62
N VAL A 184 -11.48 19.82 -3.47
CA VAL A 184 -11.52 18.63 -2.62
C VAL A 184 -12.80 18.61 -1.79
N ASP A 185 -13.59 17.55 -1.92
CA ASP A 185 -14.76 17.33 -1.08
C ASP A 185 -14.31 16.95 0.35
N PRO A 186 -14.65 17.76 1.38
CA PRO A 186 -14.24 17.46 2.74
C PRO A 186 -14.71 16.10 3.26
N ALA A 187 -15.82 15.58 2.74
CA ALA A 187 -16.37 14.29 3.16
C ALA A 187 -15.65 13.09 2.52
N ARG A 188 -15.07 13.28 1.33
CA ARG A 188 -14.51 12.19 0.51
C ARG A 188 -13.00 12.31 0.27
N GLY A 189 -12.43 13.46 0.53
CA GLY A 189 -11.04 13.73 0.19
C GLY A 189 -10.82 13.81 -1.32
N ILE A 190 -9.75 13.21 -1.80
CA ILE A 190 -9.41 13.19 -3.23
C ILE A 190 -10.18 12.13 -4.04
N PHE A 191 -10.97 11.29 -3.38
CA PHE A 191 -11.66 10.20 -4.05
C PHE A 191 -12.92 10.70 -4.75
N THR A 192 -13.11 10.29 -6.00
CA THR A 192 -14.33 10.56 -6.77
C THR A 192 -15.45 9.58 -6.38
N ASP A 193 -16.68 9.89 -6.79
CA ASP A 193 -17.80 8.98 -6.62
C ASP A 193 -17.53 7.66 -7.35
N GLY A 194 -17.75 6.55 -6.66
CA GLY A 194 -17.53 5.21 -7.19
C GLY A 194 -16.08 4.74 -7.16
N ASP A 195 -15.13 5.52 -6.63
CA ASP A 195 -13.77 5.04 -6.42
C ASP A 195 -13.76 3.93 -5.37
N ILE A 196 -13.43 2.72 -5.80
CA ILE A 196 -13.41 1.53 -4.93
C ILE A 196 -12.46 1.68 -3.74
N ARG A 197 -11.38 2.46 -3.88
CA ARG A 197 -10.41 2.71 -2.80
C ARG A 197 -11.03 3.46 -1.63
N ASN A 198 -12.14 4.18 -1.88
CA ASN A 198 -12.89 4.94 -0.88
C ASN A 198 -13.91 4.10 -0.10
N SER A 199 -14.01 2.81 -0.37
CA SER A 199 -14.95 1.92 0.31
C SER A 199 -14.60 1.74 1.80
N ASN A 200 -15.58 1.32 2.59
CA ASN A 200 -15.37 0.99 4.00
C ASN A 200 -14.49 -0.26 4.23
N TYR A 201 -14.23 -1.02 3.19
CA TYR A 201 -13.32 -2.17 3.24
C TYR A 201 -11.86 -1.74 3.12
N ASN A 202 -11.59 -0.58 2.50
CA ASN A 202 -10.25 -0.09 2.20
C ASN A 202 -9.82 1.05 3.14
N ILE A 203 -10.78 1.86 3.61
CA ILE A 203 -10.52 2.94 4.56
C ILE A 203 -11.39 2.73 5.81
N LYS A 204 -10.74 2.42 6.92
CA LYS A 204 -11.44 2.28 8.21
C LYS A 204 -11.70 3.65 8.82
N ARG A 205 -12.89 4.16 8.63
CA ARG A 205 -13.33 5.47 9.16
C ARG A 205 -14.03 5.38 10.51
N ASN A 206 -14.62 4.22 10.85
CA ASN A 206 -15.34 4.02 12.07
C ASN A 206 -14.56 3.10 13.00
N TRP A 207 -14.23 3.59 14.16
CA TRP A 207 -13.52 2.87 15.20
C TRP A 207 -14.46 2.66 16.39
N TYR A 208 -14.42 1.47 16.97
CA TYR A 208 -15.23 1.11 18.13
C TYR A 208 -14.30 0.67 19.24
N TYR A 209 -14.53 1.17 20.47
CA TYR A 209 -13.75 0.79 21.63
C TYR A 209 -13.89 -0.70 21.90
N ASN A 210 -12.75 -1.39 22.06
CA ASN A 210 -12.69 -2.84 22.18
C ASN A 210 -12.09 -3.34 23.50
N ASN A 211 -11.90 -2.45 24.49
CA ASN A 211 -11.38 -2.80 25.80
C ASN A 211 -12.51 -3.06 26.79
N GLU A 212 -12.76 -4.34 27.08
CA GLU A 212 -13.79 -4.78 28.04
C GLU A 212 -13.52 -4.29 29.49
N ALA A 213 -12.25 -4.02 29.82
CA ALA A 213 -11.89 -3.46 31.12
C ALA A 213 -12.36 -2.00 31.31
N VAL A 214 -12.90 -1.36 30.24
CA VAL A 214 -13.48 -0.01 30.29
C VAL A 214 -14.95 -0.06 29.86
N PRO A 215 -15.86 -0.58 30.70
CA PRO A 215 -17.26 -0.82 30.33
C PRO A 215 -18.03 0.43 29.89
N SER A 216 -17.59 1.60 30.35
CA SER A 216 -18.25 2.88 30.03
C SER A 216 -18.12 3.22 28.50
N THR A 217 -17.11 2.72 27.81
CA THR A 217 -16.88 2.98 26.39
C THR A 217 -16.96 1.73 25.52
N TYR A 218 -16.81 0.55 26.10
CA TYR A 218 -16.78 -0.71 25.35
C TYR A 218 -17.94 -0.85 24.35
N GLY A 219 -17.62 -1.21 23.12
CA GLY A 219 -18.58 -1.37 22.02
C GLY A 219 -19.12 -0.06 21.43
N LYS A 220 -18.86 1.09 22.06
CA LYS A 220 -19.31 2.40 21.54
C LYS A 220 -18.37 2.87 20.44
N LYS A 221 -18.92 3.63 19.48
CA LYS A 221 -18.13 4.29 18.46
C LYS A 221 -17.22 5.34 19.10
N CYS A 222 -15.96 5.32 18.74
CA CYS A 222 -15.01 6.34 19.13
C CYS A 222 -15.40 7.66 18.46
N ASN A 223 -15.59 8.72 19.26
CA ASN A 223 -16.03 10.02 18.76
C ASN A 223 -14.83 10.92 18.51
N ILE A 224 -14.74 11.46 17.31
CA ILE A 224 -13.67 12.37 16.88
C ILE A 224 -13.69 13.68 17.70
N THR A 225 -14.83 14.04 18.29
CA THR A 225 -15.02 15.31 19.02
C THR A 225 -14.53 15.29 20.46
N ASP A 226 -14.14 14.15 21.01
CA ASP A 226 -13.68 14.03 22.40
C ASP A 226 -12.19 14.40 22.60
N GLY A 227 -11.55 14.96 21.57
CA GLY A 227 -10.15 15.41 21.62
C GLY A 227 -9.11 14.31 21.61
N THR A 228 -9.50 13.04 21.60
CA THR A 228 -8.57 11.90 21.62
C THR A 228 -7.83 11.71 20.30
N TRP A 229 -8.32 12.32 19.22
CA TRP A 229 -7.70 12.28 17.88
C TRP A 229 -6.55 13.28 17.69
N SER A 230 -6.34 14.20 18.63
CA SER A 230 -5.29 15.20 18.51
C SER A 230 -3.87 14.66 18.72
N THR A 231 -3.75 13.40 19.15
CA THR A 231 -2.46 12.82 19.58
C THR A 231 -2.01 11.60 18.80
N GLY A 232 -2.62 11.24 17.66
CA GLY A 232 -2.02 10.15 16.88
C GLY A 232 -2.92 9.28 16.01
N LEU A 233 -4.12 9.73 15.68
CA LEU A 233 -4.95 9.09 14.64
C LEU A 233 -5.07 10.01 13.44
#